data_502848e7151cdcd4efe8f14f31bde4f9
#
_entry.id   502848e7151cdcd4efe8f14f31bde4f9
#
_cell.length_a   1.000
_cell.length_b   1.000
_cell.length_c   1.000
_cell.angle_alpha   90.00
_cell.angle_beta   90.00
_cell.angle_gamma   90.00
#
_symmetry.space_group_name_H-M   'P 1'
#
loop_
_entity.id
_entity.type
_entity.pdbx_description
1 polymer ?
#
loop_
_entity_poly.entity_id
_entity_poly.type
_entity_poly.pdbx_seq_one_letter_code
_entity_poly.pdbx_strand_id
1 'polypeptide(L)'
;GNGMLAVTAGGPLPIHQDSSSFYNFGVGRNYIVGDKLVVIATDRAGNTSVAAFEQGEAMGNYVNLAAEKTILDPGETLTIRNTAENQYDMQIEWTNNNPEILEILESDGYSCTIRALAPGAASVSGGFGPYAKSLDITVRDPERERIAGQYPDIANHWAREEIITAIQEGLFRGTGANTFSPETALTQGQLVTVLHRLAGTPEATGSSFQDVVEGRYYTEAVAWAKETGLVKGVTPERFYPNSPVTREQFAAILYRYAQLQGQDVSNQADLSAYLDAGKLSHYAQSPMAWAVAEGLIRGVSETALCPKASATRAQAAVILVRYFTWEASQAA
;
A
#
# COMPACT_ATOMS: atom_id res chain seq x y z
N GLY A 1 42.09 -34.10 -9.09
CA GLY A 1 41.26 -35.29 -9.23
C GLY A 1 40.43 -35.17 -10.46
N ASN A 2 40.57 -36.10 -11.41
CA ASN A 2 39.84 -36.10 -12.68
C ASN A 2 38.36 -36.37 -12.40
N GLY A 3 37.49 -35.35 -12.46
CA GLY A 3 36.08 -35.55 -12.47
C GLY A 3 35.61 -36.05 -13.84
N MET A 4 34.93 -37.17 -13.88
CA MET A 4 34.22 -37.63 -15.10
C MET A 4 32.77 -37.13 -15.00
N LEU A 5 32.33 -36.37 -16.01
CA LEU A 5 30.93 -36.05 -16.22
C LEU A 5 30.35 -37.13 -17.15
N ALA A 6 29.39 -37.90 -16.66
CA ALA A 6 28.66 -38.83 -17.50
C ALA A 6 27.54 -38.13 -18.21
N VAL A 7 27.71 -37.81 -19.47
CA VAL A 7 26.67 -37.27 -20.33
C VAL A 7 26.27 -38.34 -21.35
N THR A 8 25.00 -38.66 -21.44
CA THR A 8 24.60 -39.85 -22.16
C THR A 8 23.61 -39.63 -23.27
N ALA A 9 24.10 -39.90 -24.45
CA ALA A 9 23.37 -40.79 -25.33
C ALA A 9 24.31 -41.91 -25.83
N GLY A 10 25.06 -42.56 -24.94
CA GLY A 10 25.90 -43.63 -25.41
C GLY A 10 27.16 -43.94 -24.64
N GLY A 11 27.22 -43.60 -23.37
CA GLY A 11 28.35 -43.94 -22.49
C GLY A 11 29.12 -42.70 -21.99
N PRO A 12 30.04 -42.88 -21.00
CA PRO A 12 30.79 -41.80 -20.45
C PRO A 12 31.74 -41.21 -21.51
N LEU A 13 31.62 -39.90 -21.73
CA LEU A 13 32.60 -39.16 -22.52
C LEU A 13 33.75 -38.73 -21.60
N PRO A 14 35.02 -38.94 -21.95
CA PRO A 14 36.12 -38.39 -21.23
C PRO A 14 36.15 -36.89 -21.36
N ILE A 15 36.07 -36.19 -20.24
CA ILE A 15 36.26 -34.73 -20.21
C ILE A 15 37.78 -34.50 -20.23
N HIS A 16 38.28 -33.97 -21.34
CA HIS A 16 39.61 -33.37 -21.36
C HIS A 16 39.56 -32.07 -20.56
N GLN A 17 40.34 -32.02 -19.49
CA GLN A 17 40.51 -30.84 -18.69
C GLN A 17 41.32 -29.80 -19.46
N ASP A 18 40.63 -28.91 -20.14
CA ASP A 18 41.17 -27.60 -20.48
C ASP A 18 40.54 -26.58 -19.55
N SER A 19 41.34 -25.83 -18.84
CA SER A 19 40.95 -24.95 -17.74
C SER A 19 40.11 -23.73 -18.17
N SER A 20 39.64 -23.69 -19.39
CA SER A 20 38.93 -22.55 -19.98
C SER A 20 37.63 -22.86 -20.73
N SER A 21 37.19 -24.12 -20.72
CA SER A 21 36.02 -24.49 -21.53
C SER A 21 34.86 -25.01 -20.71
N PHE A 22 33.79 -24.24 -20.67
CA PHE A 22 32.47 -24.73 -20.27
C PHE A 22 31.81 -25.43 -21.45
N TYR A 23 31.44 -26.68 -21.30
CA TYR A 23 30.68 -27.41 -22.32
C TYR A 23 29.19 -27.19 -22.10
N ASN A 24 28.55 -26.59 -23.09
CA ASN A 24 27.10 -26.50 -23.14
C ASN A 24 26.56 -27.84 -23.63
N PHE A 25 25.95 -28.61 -22.72
CA PHE A 25 25.30 -29.86 -23.09
C PHE A 25 23.86 -29.58 -23.52
N GLY A 26 23.55 -29.64 -24.78
CA GLY A 26 22.25 -29.31 -25.36
C GLY A 26 21.05 -30.16 -24.90
N VAL A 27 21.18 -30.91 -23.78
CA VAL A 27 20.10 -31.71 -23.19
C VAL A 27 20.26 -31.75 -21.69
N GLY A 28 20.02 -30.66 -21.02
CA GLY A 28 20.04 -30.62 -19.54
C GLY A 28 19.99 -29.18 -19.02
N ARG A 29 19.41 -29.01 -17.85
CA ARG A 29 19.45 -27.74 -17.15
C ARG A 29 20.56 -27.77 -16.13
N ASN A 30 21.44 -26.78 -16.15
CA ASN A 30 22.48 -26.60 -15.15
C ASN A 30 21.89 -25.73 -14.03
N TYR A 31 21.99 -26.21 -12.79
CA TYR A 31 21.57 -25.46 -11.61
C TYR A 31 22.74 -25.31 -10.67
N ILE A 32 22.90 -24.14 -10.10
CA ILE A 32 23.83 -23.90 -9.00
C ILE A 32 23.00 -23.80 -7.72
N VAL A 33 23.30 -24.63 -6.72
CA VAL A 33 22.61 -24.64 -5.43
C VAL A 33 23.66 -24.42 -4.35
N GLY A 34 23.69 -23.22 -3.79
CA GLY A 34 24.72 -22.81 -2.85
C GLY A 34 26.10 -22.80 -3.51
N ASP A 35 27.10 -23.40 -2.85
CA ASP A 35 28.45 -23.48 -3.36
C ASP A 35 28.71 -24.68 -4.29
N LYS A 36 27.66 -25.30 -4.80
CA LYS A 36 27.73 -26.51 -5.62
C LYS A 36 27.11 -26.33 -7.00
N LEU A 37 27.85 -26.65 -8.04
CA LEU A 37 27.32 -26.83 -9.37
C LEU A 37 26.66 -28.22 -9.44
N VAL A 38 25.35 -28.25 -9.67
CA VAL A 38 24.59 -29.49 -9.88
C VAL A 38 24.28 -29.63 -11.36
N VAL A 39 24.85 -30.64 -11.97
CA VAL A 39 24.56 -30.99 -13.38
C VAL A 39 23.60 -32.17 -13.38
N ILE A 40 22.44 -31.98 -14.00
CA ILE A 40 21.44 -33.03 -14.19
C ILE A 40 21.45 -33.41 -15.68
N ALA A 41 21.80 -34.65 -15.99
CA ALA A 41 21.75 -35.20 -17.33
C ALA A 41 20.65 -36.27 -17.41
N THR A 42 19.76 -36.16 -18.39
CA THR A 42 18.71 -37.16 -18.65
C THR A 42 18.93 -37.78 -20.00
N ASP A 43 18.95 -39.12 -20.07
CA ASP A 43 19.06 -39.84 -21.32
C ASP A 43 17.71 -39.91 -22.09
N ARG A 44 17.75 -40.44 -23.33
CA ARG A 44 16.53 -40.56 -24.13
C ARG A 44 15.51 -41.54 -23.60
N ALA A 45 15.88 -42.39 -22.65
CA ALA A 45 15.00 -43.35 -21.99
C ALA A 45 14.38 -42.74 -20.71
N GLY A 46 14.74 -41.48 -20.35
CA GLY A 46 14.25 -40.79 -19.16
C GLY A 46 15.06 -41.05 -17.90
N ASN A 47 16.18 -41.78 -17.99
CA ASN A 47 17.04 -41.98 -16.82
C ASN A 47 17.83 -40.70 -16.52
N THR A 48 17.80 -40.29 -15.30
CA THR A 48 18.43 -39.03 -14.85
C THR A 48 19.64 -39.33 -13.98
N SER A 49 20.79 -38.72 -14.32
CA SER A 49 22.01 -38.72 -13.54
C SER A 49 22.26 -37.33 -13.00
N VAL A 50 22.63 -37.25 -11.71
CA VAL A 50 22.93 -35.98 -11.03
C VAL A 50 24.39 -36.01 -10.57
N ALA A 51 25.17 -35.01 -10.96
CA ALA A 51 26.51 -34.79 -10.47
C ALA A 51 26.59 -33.42 -9.80
N ALA A 52 27.12 -33.35 -8.57
CA ALA A 52 27.35 -32.10 -7.85
C ALA A 52 28.87 -31.86 -7.75
N PHE A 53 29.29 -30.64 -8.08
CA PHE A 53 30.69 -30.20 -7.99
C PHE A 53 30.81 -29.06 -6.98
N GLU A 54 31.80 -29.10 -6.12
CA GLU A 54 32.11 -27.96 -5.24
C GLU A 54 32.67 -26.81 -6.08
N GLN A 55 32.15 -25.64 -5.80
CA GLN A 55 32.52 -24.43 -6.52
C GLN A 55 33.81 -23.86 -5.95
N GLY A 56 34.84 -23.68 -6.80
CA GLY A 56 35.98 -22.83 -6.47
C GLY A 56 35.56 -21.35 -6.39
N GLU A 57 36.27 -20.52 -5.64
CA GLU A 57 36.00 -19.13 -5.26
C GLU A 57 35.69 -18.12 -6.41
N ALA A 58 35.54 -18.57 -7.66
CA ALA A 58 35.50 -17.72 -8.83
C ALA A 58 34.16 -17.67 -9.57
N MET A 59 33.05 -18.14 -8.97
CA MET A 59 31.71 -17.92 -9.57
C MET A 59 31.23 -16.51 -9.22
N GLY A 60 31.82 -15.54 -9.90
CA GLY A 60 31.47 -14.14 -9.80
C GLY A 60 30.00 -13.84 -10.13
N ASN A 61 29.57 -12.63 -9.87
CA ASN A 61 28.22 -12.12 -10.08
C ASN A 61 27.75 -12.37 -11.52
N TYR A 62 26.98 -13.43 -11.76
CA TYR A 62 26.35 -13.72 -13.06
C TYR A 62 25.14 -12.84 -13.37
N VAL A 63 24.61 -12.21 -12.35
CA VAL A 63 23.48 -11.30 -12.46
C VAL A 63 23.84 -9.98 -11.81
N ASN A 64 23.82 -8.92 -12.57
CA ASN A 64 23.95 -7.56 -12.12
C ASN A 64 22.97 -6.68 -12.90
N LEU A 65 21.81 -6.40 -12.29
CA LEU A 65 20.76 -5.63 -12.94
C LEU A 65 21.08 -4.15 -12.85
N ALA A 66 21.06 -3.48 -13.98
CA ALA A 66 21.27 -2.03 -14.09
C ALA A 66 20.25 -1.41 -15.04
N ALA A 67 19.88 -0.17 -14.73
CA ALA A 67 19.04 0.67 -15.56
C ALA A 67 19.57 2.11 -15.52
N GLU A 68 19.17 2.91 -16.49
CA GLU A 68 19.55 4.33 -16.59
C GLU A 68 19.04 5.14 -15.38
N LYS A 69 17.88 4.75 -14.87
CA LYS A 69 17.24 5.35 -13.68
C LYS A 69 16.34 4.30 -13.02
N THR A 70 15.86 4.61 -11.82
CA THR A 70 14.93 3.74 -11.06
C THR A 70 13.65 4.46 -10.64
N ILE A 71 13.51 5.72 -11.06
CA ILE A 71 12.31 6.53 -10.81
C ILE A 71 11.67 6.84 -12.17
N LEU A 72 10.41 6.50 -12.33
CA LEU A 72 9.63 6.66 -13.57
C LEU A 72 8.39 7.50 -13.33
N ASP A 73 7.96 8.20 -14.35
CA ASP A 73 6.62 8.78 -14.40
C ASP A 73 5.63 7.73 -14.97
N PRO A 74 4.33 7.80 -14.61
CA PRO A 74 3.32 6.92 -15.19
C PRO A 74 3.32 6.97 -16.73
N GLY A 75 3.29 5.80 -17.37
CA GLY A 75 3.37 5.65 -18.82
C GLY A 75 4.79 5.60 -19.39
N GLU A 76 5.81 5.92 -18.59
CA GLU A 76 7.20 5.90 -19.03
C GLU A 76 7.73 4.47 -19.18
N THR A 77 8.67 4.28 -20.10
CA THR A 77 9.33 3.00 -20.34
C THR A 77 10.79 3.04 -19.90
N LEU A 78 11.30 1.88 -19.48
CA LEU A 78 12.68 1.70 -19.04
C LEU A 78 13.18 0.34 -19.47
N THR A 79 14.42 0.29 -19.98
CA THR A 79 15.11 -0.98 -20.25
C THR A 79 16.10 -1.28 -19.12
N ILE A 80 15.90 -2.41 -18.49
CA ILE A 80 16.80 -3.00 -17.47
C ILE A 80 17.71 -3.99 -18.18
N ARG A 81 19.01 -3.99 -17.89
CA ARG A 81 19.99 -4.88 -18.49
C ARG A 81 20.73 -5.69 -17.43
N ASN A 82 21.07 -6.90 -17.79
CA ASN A 82 22.08 -7.64 -17.03
C ASN A 82 23.47 -7.19 -17.50
N THR A 83 24.22 -6.54 -16.62
CA THR A 83 25.56 -6.00 -16.89
C THR A 83 26.67 -6.84 -16.24
N ALA A 84 26.38 -8.08 -15.85
CA ALA A 84 27.37 -8.97 -15.28
C ALA A 84 28.47 -9.28 -16.27
N GLU A 85 29.73 -9.21 -15.82
CA GLU A 85 30.93 -9.43 -16.69
C GLU A 85 31.07 -10.88 -17.19
N ASN A 86 30.53 -11.83 -16.46
CA ASN A 86 30.61 -13.26 -16.75
C ASN A 86 29.32 -13.78 -17.41
N GLN A 87 28.94 -13.18 -18.52
CA GLN A 87 27.74 -13.58 -19.31
C GLN A 87 28.10 -14.77 -20.23
N TYR A 88 28.40 -15.94 -19.68
CA TYR A 88 28.57 -17.15 -20.48
C TYR A 88 27.23 -17.60 -21.08
N ASP A 89 26.69 -16.93 -22.10
CA ASP A 89 25.44 -17.26 -22.80
C ASP A 89 24.26 -17.68 -21.89
N MET A 90 24.32 -17.26 -20.62
CA MET A 90 23.29 -17.60 -19.63
C MET A 90 22.16 -16.61 -19.77
N GLN A 91 21.12 -17.05 -20.41
CA GLN A 91 19.88 -16.30 -20.50
C GLN A 91 19.23 -16.26 -19.11
N ILE A 92 18.93 -15.06 -18.63
CA ILE A 92 18.18 -14.87 -17.38
C ILE A 92 16.69 -14.84 -17.67
N GLU A 93 15.91 -15.31 -16.70
CA GLU A 93 14.46 -15.19 -16.71
C GLU A 93 14.07 -13.91 -15.95
N TRP A 94 13.10 -13.19 -16.48
CA TRP A 94 12.63 -11.95 -15.88
C TRP A 94 11.26 -12.16 -15.25
N THR A 95 11.09 -11.57 -14.06
CA THR A 95 9.84 -11.63 -13.30
C THR A 95 9.43 -10.23 -12.87
N ASN A 96 8.21 -9.85 -13.18
CA ASN A 96 7.58 -8.65 -12.63
C ASN A 96 6.91 -9.02 -11.31
N ASN A 97 7.37 -8.42 -10.22
CA ASN A 97 6.86 -8.71 -8.88
C ASN A 97 5.60 -7.89 -8.52
N ASN A 98 5.30 -6.86 -9.31
CA ASN A 98 4.19 -5.93 -9.08
C ASN A 98 3.47 -5.60 -10.39
N PRO A 99 2.70 -6.56 -10.97
CA PRO A 99 2.05 -6.40 -12.27
C PRO A 99 0.99 -5.29 -12.32
N GLU A 100 0.48 -4.86 -11.19
CA GLU A 100 -0.43 -3.72 -11.07
C GLU A 100 0.27 -2.36 -11.22
N ILE A 101 1.60 -2.31 -10.99
CA ILE A 101 2.40 -1.08 -11.05
C ILE A 101 3.25 -1.02 -12.32
N LEU A 102 3.77 -2.17 -12.75
CA LEU A 102 4.64 -2.30 -13.92
C LEU A 102 4.09 -3.31 -14.91
N GLU A 103 4.44 -3.16 -16.18
CA GLU A 103 4.20 -4.14 -17.25
C GLU A 103 5.51 -4.46 -17.94
N ILE A 104 5.80 -5.74 -18.18
CA ILE A 104 6.88 -6.13 -19.06
C ILE A 104 6.36 -6.08 -20.50
N LEU A 105 6.97 -5.23 -21.32
CA LEU A 105 6.63 -5.10 -22.76
C LEU A 105 7.35 -6.15 -23.60
N GLU A 106 8.64 -6.32 -23.34
CA GLU A 106 9.50 -7.28 -24.02
C GLU A 106 10.65 -7.66 -23.11
N SER A 107 11.15 -8.87 -23.27
CA SER A 107 12.36 -9.33 -22.59
C SER A 107 13.07 -10.39 -23.41
N ASP A 108 14.38 -10.41 -23.26
CA ASP A 108 15.27 -11.47 -23.75
C ASP A 108 16.18 -11.96 -22.61
N GLY A 109 17.12 -12.82 -22.91
CA GLY A 109 18.04 -13.34 -21.90
C GLY A 109 19.00 -12.30 -21.28
N TYR A 110 19.00 -11.05 -21.76
CA TYR A 110 19.97 -10.01 -21.37
C TYR A 110 19.32 -8.70 -20.95
N SER A 111 18.09 -8.46 -21.37
CA SER A 111 17.39 -7.22 -21.09
C SER A 111 15.88 -7.43 -20.94
N CYS A 112 15.26 -6.48 -20.21
CA CYS A 112 13.82 -6.41 -20.00
C CYS A 112 13.39 -4.96 -20.15
N THR A 113 12.43 -4.69 -21.04
CA THR A 113 11.80 -3.38 -21.17
C THR A 113 10.47 -3.40 -20.45
N ILE A 114 10.32 -2.48 -19.49
CA ILE A 114 9.12 -2.31 -18.70
C ILE A 114 8.43 -1.00 -19.02
N ARG A 115 7.15 -0.92 -18.71
CA ARG A 115 6.34 0.31 -18.70
C ARG A 115 5.73 0.52 -17.31
N ALA A 116 5.82 1.75 -16.81
CA ALA A 116 5.14 2.18 -15.59
C ALA A 116 3.63 2.32 -15.85
N LEU A 117 2.79 1.62 -15.09
CA LEU A 117 1.32 1.66 -15.21
C LEU A 117 0.71 2.58 -14.17
N ALA A 118 1.05 2.40 -12.91
CA ALA A 118 0.46 3.10 -11.78
C ALA A 118 1.54 3.56 -10.78
N PRO A 119 1.27 4.63 -10.01
CA PRO A 119 2.17 5.06 -8.95
C PRO A 119 2.41 3.98 -7.90
N GLY A 120 3.63 3.91 -7.39
CA GLY A 120 3.98 3.00 -6.31
C GLY A 120 5.42 2.51 -6.34
N ALA A 121 5.77 1.70 -5.35
CA ALA A 121 7.03 0.98 -5.29
C ALA A 121 6.85 -0.42 -5.89
N ALA A 122 7.74 -0.80 -6.77
CA ALA A 122 7.70 -2.07 -7.47
C ALA A 122 9.11 -2.62 -7.65
N SER A 123 9.24 -3.87 -8.06
CA SER A 123 10.53 -4.44 -8.41
C SER A 123 10.43 -5.40 -9.59
N VAL A 124 11.53 -5.49 -10.33
CA VAL A 124 11.71 -6.48 -11.40
C VAL A 124 12.88 -7.36 -11.02
N SER A 125 12.68 -8.65 -11.03
CA SER A 125 13.72 -9.65 -10.78
C SER A 125 14.21 -10.22 -12.10
N GLY A 126 15.52 -10.42 -12.19
CA GLY A 126 16.15 -11.12 -13.29
C GLY A 126 17.15 -12.14 -12.76
N GLY A 127 17.17 -13.35 -13.32
CA GLY A 127 18.09 -14.36 -12.88
C GLY A 127 17.72 -15.77 -13.28
N PHE A 128 18.40 -16.73 -12.66
CA PHE A 128 18.14 -18.15 -12.83
C PHE A 128 18.33 -18.87 -11.50
N GLY A 129 17.41 -19.74 -11.14
CA GLY A 129 17.44 -20.50 -9.89
C GLY A 129 17.67 -19.58 -8.67
N PRO A 130 18.62 -19.91 -7.79
CA PRO A 130 18.90 -19.13 -6.58
C PRO A 130 19.68 -17.82 -6.84
N TYR A 131 20.07 -17.52 -8.06
CA TYR A 131 20.85 -16.33 -8.44
C TYR A 131 20.00 -15.22 -9.04
N ALA A 132 18.71 -15.14 -8.71
CA ALA A 132 17.89 -14.00 -9.07
C ALA A 132 18.26 -12.78 -8.21
N LYS A 133 18.33 -11.63 -8.86
CA LYS A 133 18.44 -10.31 -8.21
C LYS A 133 17.24 -9.46 -8.58
N SER A 134 16.89 -8.53 -7.69
CA SER A 134 15.81 -7.58 -7.93
C SER A 134 16.37 -6.18 -8.11
N LEU A 135 15.74 -5.42 -8.97
CA LEU A 135 15.92 -3.98 -9.11
C LEU A 135 14.63 -3.29 -8.66
N ASP A 136 14.74 -2.43 -7.67
CA ASP A 136 13.63 -1.65 -7.17
C ASP A 136 13.36 -0.46 -8.09
N ILE A 137 12.09 -0.27 -8.41
CA ILE A 137 11.58 0.81 -9.27
C ILE A 137 10.55 1.59 -8.49
N THR A 138 10.61 2.92 -8.56
CA THR A 138 9.58 3.79 -8.00
C THR A 138 8.85 4.48 -9.14
N VAL A 139 7.54 4.32 -9.22
CA VAL A 139 6.70 5.10 -10.11
C VAL A 139 6.12 6.27 -9.33
N ARG A 140 6.38 7.49 -9.80
CA ARG A 140 5.92 8.74 -9.17
C ARG A 140 4.40 8.82 -9.13
N ASP A 141 3.89 9.55 -8.16
CA ASP A 141 2.52 10.02 -8.10
C ASP A 141 2.49 11.54 -8.26
N PRO A 142 2.33 12.06 -9.49
CA PRO A 142 2.34 13.49 -9.75
C PRO A 142 1.24 14.25 -9.01
N GLU A 143 0.08 13.62 -8.80
CA GLU A 143 -1.02 14.25 -8.05
C GLU A 143 -0.68 14.37 -6.56
N ARG A 144 -0.06 13.32 -6.00
CA ARG A 144 0.44 13.33 -4.62
C ARG A 144 1.52 14.39 -4.41
N GLU A 145 2.43 14.52 -5.35
CA GLU A 145 3.48 15.56 -5.35
C GLU A 145 2.87 16.97 -5.45
N ARG A 146 1.87 17.15 -6.32
CA ARG A 146 1.12 18.41 -6.48
C ARG A 146 0.43 18.82 -5.18
N ILE A 147 -0.29 17.89 -4.54
CA ILE A 147 -0.98 18.13 -3.26
C ILE A 147 0.04 18.48 -2.17
N ALA A 148 1.13 17.72 -2.07
CA ALA A 148 2.19 17.96 -1.10
C ALA A 148 2.83 19.36 -1.25
N GLY A 149 3.03 19.82 -2.48
CA GLY A 149 3.55 21.16 -2.78
C GLY A 149 2.52 22.27 -2.55
N GLN A 150 1.23 21.97 -2.70
CA GLN A 150 0.16 22.95 -2.54
C GLN A 150 -0.04 23.40 -1.08
N TYR A 151 0.21 22.53 -0.10
CA TYR A 151 -0.09 22.76 1.32
C TYR A 151 1.19 22.75 2.15
N PRO A 152 1.96 23.84 2.21
CA PRO A 152 3.21 23.88 2.97
C PRO A 152 3.04 23.68 4.48
N ASP A 153 1.86 23.94 5.02
CA ASP A 153 1.54 23.74 6.45
C ASP A 153 1.45 22.26 6.86
N ILE A 154 1.49 21.33 5.91
CA ILE A 154 1.60 19.89 6.19
C ILE A 154 2.99 19.31 5.90
N ALA A 155 3.94 20.07 5.36
CA ALA A 155 5.21 19.55 4.84
C ALA A 155 5.98 18.66 5.85
N ASN A 156 6.01 19.07 7.12
CA ASN A 156 6.66 18.33 8.21
C ASN A 156 5.66 17.81 9.26
N HIS A 157 4.38 17.71 8.89
CA HIS A 157 3.34 17.30 9.82
C HIS A 157 3.30 15.77 9.95
N TRP A 158 3.08 15.26 11.17
CA TRP A 158 3.04 13.83 11.48
C TRP A 158 1.98 13.05 10.67
N ALA A 159 0.89 13.70 10.26
CA ALA A 159 -0.20 13.11 9.47
C ALA A 159 -0.11 13.50 7.98
N ARG A 160 1.05 13.93 7.50
CA ARG A 160 1.24 14.44 6.13
C ARG A 160 0.71 13.45 5.08
N GLU A 161 1.08 12.19 5.21
CA GLU A 161 0.75 11.17 4.21
C GLU A 161 -0.75 10.87 4.16
N GLU A 162 -1.40 10.76 5.32
CA GLU A 162 -2.84 10.54 5.41
C GLU A 162 -3.64 11.79 4.98
N ILE A 163 -3.14 12.99 5.25
CA ILE A 163 -3.76 14.23 4.75
C ILE A 163 -3.71 14.27 3.22
N ILE A 164 -2.57 13.95 2.61
CA ILE A 164 -2.42 13.89 1.16
C ILE A 164 -3.40 12.85 0.59
N THR A 165 -3.44 11.66 1.16
CA THR A 165 -4.38 10.61 0.75
C THR A 165 -5.83 11.07 0.89
N ALA A 166 -6.21 11.69 2.01
CA ALA A 166 -7.57 12.19 2.22
C ALA A 166 -7.98 13.28 1.21
N ILE A 167 -7.03 14.08 0.72
CA ILE A 167 -7.28 15.08 -0.32
C ILE A 167 -7.37 14.40 -1.69
N GLN A 168 -6.49 13.47 -1.99
CA GLN A 168 -6.44 12.71 -3.23
C GLN A 168 -7.74 11.91 -3.45
N GLU A 169 -8.27 11.29 -2.39
CA GLU A 169 -9.55 10.60 -2.37
C GLU A 169 -10.77 11.56 -2.34
N GLY A 170 -10.55 12.88 -2.41
CA GLY A 170 -11.63 13.87 -2.43
C GLY A 170 -12.36 14.03 -1.09
N LEU A 171 -11.93 13.36 -0.02
CA LEU A 171 -12.56 13.42 1.31
C LEU A 171 -12.40 14.81 1.92
N PHE A 172 -11.18 15.35 1.90
CA PHE A 172 -10.87 16.66 2.43
C PHE A 172 -10.50 17.66 1.33
N ARG A 173 -10.66 18.93 1.67
CA ARG A 173 -10.15 20.08 0.92
C ARG A 173 -9.41 21.00 1.88
N GLY A 174 -8.51 21.84 1.36
CA GLY A 174 -7.89 22.91 2.13
C GLY A 174 -8.93 23.88 2.71
N THR A 175 -8.53 24.59 3.75
CA THR A 175 -9.29 25.71 4.33
C THR A 175 -9.05 27.01 3.58
N GLY A 176 -8.00 27.04 2.77
CA GLY A 176 -7.63 28.12 1.86
C GLY A 176 -6.88 27.56 0.65
N ALA A 177 -6.44 28.45 -0.26
CA ALA A 177 -5.77 28.04 -1.50
C ALA A 177 -4.53 27.19 -1.24
N ASN A 178 -3.73 27.54 -0.22
CA ASN A 178 -2.46 26.89 0.11
C ASN A 178 -2.38 26.51 1.60
N THR A 179 -3.52 26.24 2.24
CA THR A 179 -3.59 25.96 3.68
C THR A 179 -4.55 24.82 3.93
N PHE A 180 -4.09 23.78 4.60
CA PHE A 180 -4.91 22.67 5.08
C PHE A 180 -5.43 22.91 6.49
N SER A 181 -4.68 23.61 7.34
CA SER A 181 -4.93 23.85 8.76
C SER A 181 -5.03 22.57 9.60
N PRO A 182 -3.98 21.74 9.67
CA PRO A 182 -4.04 20.40 10.26
C PRO A 182 -4.41 20.41 11.74
N GLU A 183 -3.94 21.39 12.52
CA GLU A 183 -4.16 21.48 13.97
C GLU A 183 -5.48 22.18 14.36
N THR A 184 -6.23 22.69 13.37
CA THR A 184 -7.53 23.32 13.67
C THR A 184 -8.55 22.26 14.05
N ALA A 185 -9.37 22.54 15.04
CA ALA A 185 -10.47 21.65 15.43
C ALA A 185 -11.43 21.43 14.27
N LEU A 186 -11.78 20.15 14.03
CA LEU A 186 -12.79 19.78 13.05
C LEU A 186 -14.18 20.19 13.54
N THR A 187 -14.98 20.79 12.69
CA THR A 187 -16.37 21.13 13.03
C THR A 187 -17.35 20.00 12.70
N GLN A 188 -18.54 20.03 13.32
CA GLN A 188 -19.60 19.05 13.04
C GLN A 188 -20.01 19.07 11.57
N GLY A 189 -20.15 20.26 10.98
CA GLY A 189 -20.46 20.42 9.55
C GLY A 189 -19.37 19.85 8.64
N GLN A 190 -18.09 20.02 9.01
CA GLN A 190 -16.98 19.42 8.25
C GLN A 190 -17.01 17.90 8.32
N LEU A 191 -17.18 17.30 9.50
CA LEU A 191 -17.24 15.84 9.65
C LEU A 191 -18.35 15.24 8.78
N VAL A 192 -19.55 15.79 8.91
CA VAL A 192 -20.71 15.28 8.14
C VAL A 192 -20.50 15.45 6.65
N THR A 193 -19.88 16.55 6.20
CA THR A 193 -19.55 16.77 4.79
C THR A 193 -18.57 15.73 4.26
N VAL A 194 -17.58 15.34 5.04
CA VAL A 194 -16.62 14.29 4.63
C VAL A 194 -17.32 12.93 4.55
N LEU A 195 -18.15 12.58 5.52
CA LEU A 195 -18.92 11.32 5.48
C LEU A 195 -19.93 11.29 4.32
N HIS A 196 -20.53 12.42 3.98
CA HIS A 196 -21.40 12.55 2.83
C HIS A 196 -20.66 12.30 1.50
N ARG A 197 -19.43 12.83 1.38
CA ARG A 197 -18.55 12.53 0.24
C ARG A 197 -18.16 11.06 0.18
N LEU A 198 -17.80 10.48 1.32
CA LEU A 198 -17.47 9.06 1.43
C LEU A 198 -18.64 8.16 0.99
N ALA A 199 -19.88 8.59 1.28
CA ALA A 199 -21.10 7.93 0.82
C ALA A 199 -21.46 8.17 -0.67
N GLY A 200 -20.63 8.87 -1.43
CA GLY A 200 -20.88 9.19 -2.83
C GLY A 200 -21.83 10.37 -3.05
N THR A 201 -21.97 11.25 -2.08
CA THR A 201 -22.81 12.47 -2.14
C THR A 201 -24.29 12.21 -2.48
N PRO A 202 -24.99 11.32 -1.75
CA PRO A 202 -26.40 11.04 -2.02
C PRO A 202 -27.27 12.28 -1.83
N GLU A 203 -28.23 12.47 -2.71
CA GLU A 203 -29.20 13.55 -2.59
C GLU A 203 -30.04 13.42 -1.32
N ALA A 204 -30.34 14.54 -0.68
CA ALA A 204 -31.22 14.63 0.47
C ALA A 204 -32.49 15.44 0.12
N THR A 205 -33.65 14.88 0.43
CA THR A 205 -34.94 15.50 0.17
C THR A 205 -35.59 16.08 1.45
N GLY A 206 -35.02 15.74 2.61
CA GLY A 206 -35.53 16.12 3.91
C GLY A 206 -35.19 17.55 4.34
N SER A 207 -35.95 18.07 5.31
CA SER A 207 -35.64 19.36 5.92
C SER A 207 -34.45 19.26 6.89
N SER A 208 -33.58 20.25 6.82
CA SER A 208 -32.42 20.36 7.72
C SER A 208 -32.80 20.94 9.10
N PHE A 209 -31.80 21.26 9.91
CA PHE A 209 -31.99 21.93 11.20
C PHE A 209 -32.15 23.45 11.00
N GLN A 210 -32.77 24.13 11.96
CA GLN A 210 -33.08 25.56 11.85
C GLN A 210 -31.84 26.46 11.77
N ASP A 211 -30.72 26.00 12.30
CA ASP A 211 -29.45 26.73 12.31
C ASP A 211 -28.52 26.34 11.14
N VAL A 212 -28.98 25.53 10.22
CA VAL A 212 -28.29 25.19 8.97
C VAL A 212 -28.71 26.14 7.87
N VAL A 213 -27.78 27.03 7.50
CA VAL A 213 -28.01 28.05 6.48
C VAL A 213 -27.90 27.43 5.09
N GLU A 214 -28.88 27.74 4.21
CA GLU A 214 -28.86 27.29 2.80
C GLU A 214 -27.62 27.80 2.05
N GLY A 215 -27.19 27.01 1.07
CA GLY A 215 -26.05 27.35 0.19
C GLY A 215 -24.66 27.27 0.86
N ARG A 216 -24.59 26.76 2.08
CA ARG A 216 -23.29 26.46 2.72
C ARG A 216 -22.80 25.08 2.26
N TYR A 217 -21.48 24.88 2.29
CA TYR A 217 -20.82 23.63 1.87
C TYR A 217 -21.32 22.38 2.61
N TYR A 218 -21.91 22.54 3.79
CA TYR A 218 -22.43 21.45 4.62
C TYR A 218 -23.94 21.26 4.53
N THR A 219 -24.67 22.12 3.81
CA THR A 219 -26.14 22.14 3.85
C THR A 219 -26.74 20.79 3.45
N GLU A 220 -26.39 20.27 2.29
CA GLU A 220 -26.87 18.97 1.78
C GLU A 220 -26.41 17.81 2.66
N ALA A 221 -25.15 17.84 3.06
CA ALA A 221 -24.58 16.80 3.92
C ALA A 221 -25.30 16.70 5.28
N VAL A 222 -25.67 17.85 5.88
CA VAL A 222 -26.39 17.86 7.16
C VAL A 222 -27.85 17.40 6.96
N ALA A 223 -28.50 17.76 5.86
CA ALA A 223 -29.85 17.28 5.52
C ALA A 223 -29.85 15.75 5.36
N TRP A 224 -28.92 15.22 4.58
CA TRP A 224 -28.71 13.78 4.41
C TRP A 224 -28.43 13.06 5.73
N ALA A 225 -27.54 13.59 6.56
CA ALA A 225 -27.18 12.97 7.82
C ALA A 225 -28.33 12.98 8.85
N LYS A 226 -29.23 13.95 8.77
CA LYS A 226 -30.46 13.99 9.55
C LYS A 226 -31.46 12.95 9.03
N GLU A 227 -31.68 12.89 7.73
CA GLU A 227 -32.62 11.98 7.08
C GLU A 227 -32.25 10.51 7.32
N THR A 228 -30.96 10.18 7.24
CA THR A 228 -30.44 8.83 7.50
C THR A 228 -30.32 8.50 8.99
N GLY A 229 -30.56 9.45 9.89
CA GLY A 229 -30.39 9.26 11.33
C GLY A 229 -28.94 9.23 11.80
N LEU A 230 -27.99 9.54 10.93
CA LEU A 230 -26.56 9.62 11.25
C LEU A 230 -26.31 10.65 12.34
N VAL A 231 -27.00 11.80 12.29
CA VAL A 231 -27.00 12.82 13.32
C VAL A 231 -28.42 13.14 13.79
N LYS A 232 -28.55 13.39 15.10
CA LYS A 232 -29.85 13.74 15.71
C LYS A 232 -29.93 15.21 16.09
N GLY A 233 -28.86 15.98 15.86
CA GLY A 233 -28.71 17.33 16.37
C GLY A 233 -28.25 17.35 17.84
N VAL A 234 -27.90 18.53 18.32
CA VAL A 234 -27.63 18.80 19.74
C VAL A 234 -28.95 19.03 20.48
N THR A 235 -29.90 19.64 19.77
CA THR A 235 -31.33 19.61 20.10
C THR A 235 -32.13 19.13 18.88
N PRO A 236 -33.43 18.80 19.01
CA PRO A 236 -34.25 18.42 17.85
C PRO A 236 -34.27 19.46 16.72
N GLU A 237 -34.05 20.73 17.03
CA GLU A 237 -34.13 21.85 16.08
C GLU A 237 -32.72 22.32 15.64
N ARG A 238 -31.63 22.01 16.38
CA ARG A 238 -30.32 22.61 16.16
C ARG A 238 -29.19 21.59 16.05
N PHE A 239 -28.35 21.78 15.05
CA PHE A 239 -27.18 20.94 14.77
C PHE A 239 -25.87 21.56 15.25
N TYR A 240 -25.72 22.87 15.20
CA TYR A 240 -24.50 23.63 15.47
C TYR A 240 -23.33 23.25 14.54
N PRO A 241 -23.45 23.48 13.23
CA PRO A 241 -22.48 22.99 12.22
C PRO A 241 -21.05 23.50 12.43
N ASN A 242 -20.88 24.66 13.06
CA ASN A 242 -19.59 25.28 13.32
C ASN A 242 -18.97 24.88 14.68
N SER A 243 -19.65 24.10 15.49
CA SER A 243 -19.11 23.63 16.76
C SER A 243 -18.04 22.55 16.56
N PRO A 244 -16.94 22.57 17.33
CA PRO A 244 -15.94 21.52 17.29
C PRO A 244 -16.53 20.15 17.63
N VAL A 245 -16.04 19.11 16.97
CA VAL A 245 -16.37 17.71 17.28
C VAL A 245 -15.41 17.16 18.30
N THR A 246 -15.92 16.59 19.39
CA THR A 246 -15.08 15.85 20.32
C THR A 246 -14.73 14.47 19.79
N ARG A 247 -13.65 13.88 20.29
CA ARG A 247 -13.19 12.55 19.86
C ARG A 247 -14.25 11.47 20.12
N GLU A 248 -15.01 11.55 21.21
CA GLU A 248 -16.11 10.63 21.48
C GLU A 248 -17.31 10.83 20.55
N GLN A 249 -17.61 12.09 20.18
CA GLN A 249 -18.66 12.39 19.19
C GLN A 249 -18.26 11.88 17.81
N PHE A 250 -16.99 12.04 17.44
CA PHE A 250 -16.45 11.51 16.18
C PHE A 250 -16.63 9.98 16.13
N ALA A 251 -16.19 9.26 17.18
CA ALA A 251 -16.37 7.81 17.27
C ALA A 251 -17.84 7.40 17.13
N ALA A 252 -18.75 8.10 17.80
CA ALA A 252 -20.18 7.80 17.77
C ALA A 252 -20.81 8.05 16.38
N ILE A 253 -20.38 9.08 15.67
CA ILE A 253 -20.90 9.39 14.32
C ILE A 253 -20.31 8.37 13.33
N LEU A 254 -19.03 8.06 13.41
CA LEU A 254 -18.37 7.07 12.54
C LEU A 254 -18.97 5.67 12.73
N TYR A 255 -19.25 5.26 13.96
CA TYR A 255 -19.91 3.99 14.29
C TYR A 255 -21.28 3.88 13.62
N ARG A 256 -22.13 4.95 13.72
CA ARG A 256 -23.43 4.96 13.04
C ARG A 256 -23.29 4.98 11.52
N TYR A 257 -22.25 5.63 11.00
CA TYR A 257 -21.97 5.61 9.58
C TYR A 257 -21.62 4.19 9.11
N ALA A 258 -20.75 3.47 9.83
CA ALA A 258 -20.45 2.07 9.52
C ALA A 258 -21.71 1.18 9.55
N GLN A 259 -22.58 1.35 10.56
CA GLN A 259 -23.88 0.65 10.60
C GLN A 259 -24.77 1.00 9.41
N LEU A 260 -24.81 2.26 9.00
CA LEU A 260 -25.59 2.72 7.84
C LEU A 260 -25.08 2.07 6.54
N GLN A 261 -23.76 1.81 6.45
CA GLN A 261 -23.13 1.10 5.33
C GLN A 261 -23.27 -0.44 5.44
N GLY A 262 -23.94 -0.95 6.47
CA GLY A 262 -24.15 -2.38 6.68
C GLY A 262 -22.92 -3.14 7.21
N GLN A 263 -21.94 -2.41 7.74
CA GLN A 263 -20.72 -3.01 8.28
C GLN A 263 -20.96 -3.66 9.65
N ASP A 264 -20.22 -4.72 9.94
CA ASP A 264 -20.22 -5.32 11.28
C ASP A 264 -19.44 -4.44 12.27
N VAL A 265 -20.14 -3.99 13.29
CA VAL A 265 -19.60 -3.13 14.35
C VAL A 265 -19.60 -3.83 15.72
N SER A 266 -19.69 -5.16 15.72
CA SER A 266 -19.78 -5.95 16.96
C SER A 266 -18.46 -6.11 17.72
N ASN A 267 -17.32 -5.95 17.02
CA ASN A 267 -15.99 -6.05 17.63
C ASN A 267 -15.75 -4.93 18.64
N GLN A 268 -15.28 -5.28 19.84
CA GLN A 268 -15.12 -4.34 20.95
C GLN A 268 -13.79 -4.57 21.65
N ALA A 269 -12.95 -3.52 21.71
CA ALA A 269 -11.71 -3.54 22.49
C ALA A 269 -11.99 -3.33 23.99
N ASP A 270 -11.17 -3.95 24.83
CA ASP A 270 -11.08 -3.55 26.24
C ASP A 270 -10.36 -2.22 26.34
N LEU A 271 -11.07 -1.21 26.88
CA LEU A 271 -10.54 0.14 27.08
C LEU A 271 -9.89 0.35 28.45
N SER A 272 -9.76 -0.70 29.28
CA SER A 272 -9.23 -0.59 30.66
C SER A 272 -7.79 -0.08 30.74
N ALA A 273 -7.00 -0.25 29.67
CA ALA A 273 -5.66 0.32 29.57
C ALA A 273 -5.63 1.86 29.50
N TYR A 274 -6.76 2.49 29.16
CA TYR A 274 -6.85 3.93 29.07
C TYR A 274 -7.37 4.53 30.39
N LEU A 275 -6.54 5.30 31.06
CA LEU A 275 -6.84 5.87 32.38
C LEU A 275 -8.04 6.83 32.37
N ASP A 276 -8.38 7.36 31.24
CA ASP A 276 -9.50 8.29 31.04
C ASP A 276 -10.72 7.66 30.35
N ALA A 277 -10.76 6.34 30.21
CA ALA A 277 -11.91 5.62 29.63
C ALA A 277 -13.21 5.89 30.43
N GLY A 278 -13.11 6.05 31.75
CA GLY A 278 -14.26 6.42 32.62
C GLY A 278 -14.86 7.79 32.33
N LYS A 279 -14.19 8.66 31.56
CA LYS A 279 -14.72 9.96 31.10
C LYS A 279 -15.60 9.86 29.84
N LEU A 280 -15.66 8.69 29.19
CA LEU A 280 -16.55 8.48 28.05
C LEU A 280 -18.01 8.66 28.48
N SER A 281 -18.77 9.39 27.67
CA SER A 281 -20.22 9.40 27.79
C SER A 281 -20.79 8.02 27.48
N HIS A 282 -21.90 7.66 28.11
CA HIS A 282 -22.53 6.35 27.93
C HIS A 282 -22.79 6.00 26.46
N TYR A 283 -23.25 6.98 25.67
CA TYR A 283 -23.53 6.78 24.22
C TYR A 283 -22.27 6.49 23.38
N ALA A 284 -21.09 6.84 23.89
CA ALA A 284 -19.83 6.74 23.15
C ALA A 284 -18.97 5.54 23.60
N GLN A 285 -19.36 4.77 24.60
CA GLN A 285 -18.58 3.65 25.12
C GLN A 285 -18.40 2.55 24.04
N SER A 286 -19.48 1.98 23.53
CA SER A 286 -19.42 0.98 22.46
C SER A 286 -18.82 1.53 21.15
N PRO A 287 -19.19 2.73 20.66
CA PRO A 287 -18.53 3.33 19.51
C PRO A 287 -17.02 3.49 19.65
N MET A 288 -16.54 3.93 20.81
CA MET A 288 -15.10 4.09 21.03
C MET A 288 -14.39 2.73 21.12
N ALA A 289 -15.01 1.75 21.81
CA ALA A 289 -14.46 0.40 21.91
C ALA A 289 -14.35 -0.28 20.55
N TRP A 290 -15.37 -0.13 19.68
CA TRP A 290 -15.30 -0.57 18.30
C TRP A 290 -14.20 0.15 17.51
N ALA A 291 -14.16 1.47 17.54
CA ALA A 291 -13.20 2.23 16.77
C ALA A 291 -11.74 1.94 17.19
N VAL A 292 -11.52 1.58 18.45
CA VAL A 292 -10.21 1.13 18.96
C VAL A 292 -9.94 -0.31 18.52
N ALA A 293 -10.92 -1.22 18.58
CA ALA A 293 -10.78 -2.60 18.15
C ALA A 293 -10.39 -2.71 16.67
N GLU A 294 -11.01 -1.89 15.81
CA GLU A 294 -10.71 -1.83 14.38
C GLU A 294 -9.46 -0.96 14.05
N GLY A 295 -8.77 -0.42 15.07
CA GLY A 295 -7.58 0.41 14.88
C GLY A 295 -7.84 1.76 14.23
N LEU A 296 -9.11 2.18 14.09
CA LEU A 296 -9.53 3.44 13.47
C LEU A 296 -9.16 4.63 14.35
N ILE A 297 -9.49 4.55 15.63
CA ILE A 297 -9.12 5.54 16.64
C ILE A 297 -8.07 4.93 17.57
N ARG A 298 -6.96 5.64 17.73
CA ARG A 298 -5.93 5.28 18.71
C ARG A 298 -5.92 6.33 19.82
N GLY A 299 -5.38 5.98 20.98
CA GLY A 299 -5.11 6.93 22.04
C GLY A 299 -4.21 8.07 21.57
N VAL A 300 -4.29 9.22 22.20
CA VAL A 300 -3.31 10.31 22.04
C VAL A 300 -1.97 9.96 22.69
N SER A 301 -2.01 8.98 23.61
CA SER A 301 -0.87 8.27 24.17
C SER A 301 -1.29 6.82 24.45
N GLU A 302 -0.35 6.00 24.93
CA GLU A 302 -0.63 4.59 25.28
C GLU A 302 -1.72 4.45 26.36
N THR A 303 -1.94 5.48 27.18
CA THR A 303 -2.86 5.45 28.32
C THR A 303 -3.98 6.49 28.28
N ALA A 304 -4.13 7.26 27.20
CA ALA A 304 -5.12 8.34 27.12
C ALA A 304 -5.86 8.37 25.79
N LEU A 305 -7.20 8.30 25.84
CA LEU A 305 -8.12 8.48 24.69
C LEU A 305 -8.47 9.94 24.44
N CYS A 306 -8.47 10.75 25.48
CA CYS A 306 -8.94 12.15 25.48
C CYS A 306 -10.34 12.33 24.87
N PRO A 307 -11.38 11.62 25.38
CA PRO A 307 -12.69 11.55 24.71
C PRO A 307 -13.38 12.91 24.58
N LYS A 308 -13.15 13.83 25.52
CA LYS A 308 -13.76 15.17 25.54
C LYS A 308 -12.95 16.22 24.77
N ALA A 309 -11.73 15.90 24.37
CA ALA A 309 -10.94 16.82 23.54
C ALA A 309 -11.53 16.91 22.13
N SER A 310 -11.42 18.08 21.51
CA SER A 310 -11.78 18.27 20.11
C SER A 310 -10.83 17.49 19.21
N ALA A 311 -11.35 16.80 18.22
CA ALA A 311 -10.54 16.19 17.16
C ALA A 311 -10.01 17.29 16.23
N THR A 312 -8.72 17.24 15.87
CA THR A 312 -8.16 18.13 14.87
C THR A 312 -8.47 17.63 13.45
N ARG A 313 -8.34 18.49 12.45
CA ARG A 313 -8.51 18.12 11.05
C ARG A 313 -7.51 17.05 10.62
N ALA A 314 -6.27 17.08 11.12
CA ALA A 314 -5.27 16.05 10.91
C ALA A 314 -5.70 14.71 11.50
N GLN A 315 -6.14 14.70 12.76
CA GLN A 315 -6.65 13.48 13.39
C GLN A 315 -7.84 12.90 12.62
N ALA A 316 -8.73 13.76 12.14
CA ALA A 316 -9.88 13.34 11.34
C ALA A 316 -9.45 12.74 9.99
N ALA A 317 -8.48 13.33 9.31
CA ALA A 317 -7.94 12.77 8.06
C ALA A 317 -7.38 11.35 8.29
N VAL A 318 -6.57 11.17 9.34
CA VAL A 318 -6.01 9.86 9.71
C VAL A 318 -7.10 8.83 10.01
N ILE A 319 -8.11 9.21 10.81
CA ILE A 319 -9.20 8.29 11.18
C ILE A 319 -10.01 7.89 9.94
N LEU A 320 -10.31 8.83 9.06
CA LEU A 320 -11.14 8.58 7.88
C LEU A 320 -10.40 7.83 6.77
N VAL A 321 -9.09 8.04 6.61
CA VAL A 321 -8.26 7.21 5.70
C VAL A 321 -8.20 5.77 6.22
N ARG A 322 -8.02 5.58 7.53
CA ARG A 322 -8.07 4.23 8.14
C ARG A 322 -9.42 3.58 7.95
N TYR A 323 -10.51 4.33 8.14
CA TYR A 323 -11.85 3.81 7.90
C TYR A 323 -12.05 3.42 6.44
N PHE A 324 -11.66 4.25 5.49
CA PHE A 324 -11.73 3.97 4.06
C PHE A 324 -10.99 2.67 3.69
N THR A 325 -9.77 2.51 4.21
CA THR A 325 -8.98 1.29 3.99
C THR A 325 -9.63 0.06 4.66
N TRP A 326 -10.13 0.22 5.89
CA TRP A 326 -10.83 -0.82 6.62
C TRP A 326 -12.10 -1.27 5.89
N GLU A 327 -12.95 -0.32 5.45
CA GLU A 327 -14.18 -0.60 4.72
C GLU A 327 -13.90 -1.39 3.43
N ALA A 328 -12.86 -1.01 2.67
CA ALA A 328 -12.44 -1.73 1.47
C ALA A 328 -12.03 -3.18 1.79
N SER A 329 -11.39 -3.42 2.94
CA SER A 329 -10.99 -4.76 3.38
C SER A 329 -12.15 -5.67 3.81
N GLN A 330 -13.32 -5.09 4.15
CA GLN A 330 -14.52 -5.86 4.49
C GLN A 330 -15.28 -6.36 3.25
N ALA A 331 -15.02 -5.76 2.10
CA ALA A 331 -15.68 -6.10 0.82
C ALA A 331 -14.92 -7.19 0.02
N ALA A 332 -13.70 -7.54 0.44
CA ALA A 332 -12.81 -8.51 -0.21
C ALA A 332 -12.99 -9.91 0.39
#